data_c7320c17334907204505ab2f21c2daf5
#
_entry.id   c7320c17334907204505ab2f21c2daf5
#
_cell.length_a   1.000
_cell.length_b   1.000
_cell.length_c   1.000
_cell.angle_alpha   90.00
_cell.angle_beta   90.00
_cell.angle_gamma   90.00
#
_symmetry.space_group_name_H-M   'P 1'
#
loop_
_entity.id
_entity.type
_entity.pdbx_description
1 polymer ?
#
loop_
_entity_poly.entity_id
_entity_poly.type
_entity_poly.pdbx_seq_one_letter_code
_entity_poly.pdbx_strand_id
1 'polypeptide(L)'
;AAAIINNLQQYVSRESDPLDPVVLTIGTISGGNRYNAIANYVTMEGVTRAYFLDKHEEAMRQIVENTAEGLGMKAVLKYAHVVHPVINDDDDLTEIAQKAVVKLFDEETLCHMPAMMGSEDFANYAAEIPAVFGFIGCRDEANGMIYNNHHEKFTVNESLLPKGTALMAQFAVDYLAGNA
;
A
#
# COMPACT_ATOMS: atom_id res chain seq x y z
N ALA A 1 -2.75 -1.96 27.17
CA ALA A 1 -1.92 -1.85 25.94
C ALA A 1 -1.50 -3.25 25.44
N ALA A 2 -0.75 -4.04 26.23
CA ALA A 2 -0.26 -5.36 25.77
C ALA A 2 -1.38 -6.29 25.27
N ALA A 3 -2.51 -6.38 25.97
CA ALA A 3 -3.65 -7.17 25.54
C ALA A 3 -4.24 -6.67 24.22
N ILE A 4 -4.32 -5.35 24.01
CA ILE A 4 -4.78 -4.76 22.76
C ILE A 4 -3.84 -5.16 21.61
N ILE A 5 -2.52 -5.07 21.79
CA ILE A 5 -1.55 -5.49 20.77
C ILE A 5 -1.75 -6.96 20.39
N ASN A 6 -1.87 -7.85 21.38
CA ASN A 6 -2.08 -9.27 21.11
C ASN A 6 -3.40 -9.54 20.38
N ASN A 7 -4.50 -8.90 20.79
CA ASN A 7 -5.80 -9.09 20.16
C ASN A 7 -5.83 -8.51 18.72
N LEU A 8 -5.16 -7.39 18.48
CA LEU A 8 -5.00 -6.86 17.13
C LEU A 8 -4.20 -7.81 16.21
N GLN A 9 -3.20 -8.54 16.75
CA GLN A 9 -2.49 -9.56 15.96
C GLN A 9 -3.37 -10.82 15.70
N GLN A 10 -4.29 -11.14 16.61
CA GLN A 10 -5.27 -12.21 16.36
C GLN A 10 -6.24 -11.84 15.23
N TYR A 11 -6.62 -10.58 15.11
CA TYR A 11 -7.42 -10.11 13.98
C TYR A 11 -6.73 -10.47 12.65
N VAL A 12 -5.46 -10.09 12.49
CA VAL A 12 -4.69 -10.38 11.28
C VAL A 12 -4.59 -11.87 10.98
N SER A 13 -4.45 -12.70 12.01
CA SER A 13 -4.17 -14.13 11.83
C SER A 13 -5.40 -15.03 11.86
N ARG A 14 -6.57 -14.58 12.35
CA ARG A 14 -7.74 -15.41 12.62
C ARG A 14 -9.05 -14.84 12.09
N GLU A 15 -9.17 -13.54 11.98
CA GLU A 15 -10.44 -12.91 11.63
C GLU A 15 -10.44 -12.29 10.22
N SER A 16 -9.29 -11.78 9.77
CA SER A 16 -9.18 -11.28 8.40
C SER A 16 -9.23 -12.42 7.39
N ASP A 17 -9.88 -12.17 6.25
CA ASP A 17 -9.88 -13.10 5.13
C ASP A 17 -8.44 -13.28 4.60
N PRO A 18 -7.93 -14.51 4.47
CA PRO A 18 -6.58 -14.74 3.94
C PRO A 18 -6.42 -14.27 2.48
N LEU A 19 -7.52 -14.10 1.73
CA LEU A 19 -7.52 -13.55 0.37
C LEU A 19 -7.64 -12.02 0.35
N ASP A 20 -7.88 -11.39 1.50
CA ASP A 20 -7.88 -9.94 1.70
C ASP A 20 -6.77 -9.60 2.72
N PRO A 21 -5.53 -9.59 2.28
CA PRO A 21 -4.40 -9.52 3.19
C PRO A 21 -4.33 -8.18 3.90
N VAL A 22 -4.05 -8.22 5.19
CA VAL A 22 -3.82 -7.05 6.03
C VAL A 22 -2.51 -7.18 6.79
N VAL A 23 -1.73 -6.12 6.80
CA VAL A 23 -0.56 -5.97 7.68
C VAL A 23 -0.91 -4.95 8.74
N LEU A 24 -0.63 -5.28 10.00
CA LEU A 24 -0.77 -4.38 11.12
C LEU A 24 0.52 -4.40 11.94
N THR A 25 1.11 -3.25 12.15
CA THR A 25 2.31 -3.09 12.93
C THR A 25 2.11 -1.99 13.97
N ILE A 26 2.35 -2.30 15.25
CA ILE A 26 2.48 -1.29 16.29
C ILE A 26 3.98 -0.99 16.41
N GLY A 27 4.39 0.18 15.94
CA GLY A 27 5.79 0.59 15.86
C GLY A 27 6.29 1.27 17.13
N THR A 28 5.39 1.94 17.87
CA THR A 28 5.74 2.62 19.11
C THR A 28 4.74 2.33 20.22
N ILE A 29 5.24 2.33 21.45
CA ILE A 29 4.44 2.30 22.67
C ILE A 29 5.10 3.20 23.70
N SER A 30 4.34 4.09 24.32
CA SER A 30 4.85 5.04 25.31
C SER A 30 3.83 5.25 26.43
N GLY A 31 4.32 5.26 27.67
CA GLY A 31 3.49 5.50 28.84
C GLY A 31 4.22 5.24 30.14
N GLY A 32 3.74 5.89 31.21
CA GLY A 32 4.36 5.83 32.52
C GLY A 32 5.60 6.74 32.65
N ASN A 33 5.98 7.00 33.91
CA ASN A 33 7.13 7.83 34.23
C ASN A 33 8.05 7.24 35.31
N ARG A 34 7.59 6.20 36.01
CA ARG A 34 8.34 5.52 37.05
C ARG A 34 7.94 4.05 37.15
N TYR A 35 8.90 3.21 37.50
CA TYR A 35 8.71 1.74 37.59
C TYR A 35 7.71 1.32 38.69
N ASN A 36 7.49 2.14 39.70
CA ASN A 36 6.63 1.87 40.85
C ASN A 36 5.30 2.64 40.82
N ALA A 37 4.95 3.25 39.69
CA ALA A 37 3.72 3.97 39.49
C ALA A 37 2.98 3.45 38.25
N ILE A 38 1.69 3.17 38.42
CA ILE A 38 0.82 2.77 37.29
C ILE A 38 0.66 3.96 36.35
N ALA A 39 0.86 3.75 35.06
CA ALA A 39 0.66 4.77 34.05
C ALA A 39 -0.82 5.19 33.97
N ASN A 40 -1.07 6.49 33.95
CA ASN A 40 -2.44 7.02 33.76
C ASN A 40 -2.95 6.78 32.32
N TYR A 41 -2.05 6.76 31.35
CA TYR A 41 -2.34 6.50 29.95
C TYR A 41 -1.13 5.86 29.26
N VAL A 42 -1.42 5.17 28.15
CA VAL A 42 -0.41 4.63 27.21
C VAL A 42 -0.85 5.04 25.82
N THR A 43 0.09 5.55 25.05
CA THR A 43 -0.08 5.84 23.62
C THR A 43 0.64 4.77 22.81
N MET A 44 -0.01 4.30 21.76
CA MET A 44 0.56 3.38 20.78
C MET A 44 0.35 3.99 19.39
N GLU A 45 1.35 3.88 18.54
CA GLU A 45 1.25 4.29 17.14
C GLU A 45 1.65 3.13 16.24
N GLY A 46 0.93 3.00 15.15
CA GLY A 46 1.11 1.90 14.23
C GLY A 46 0.72 2.25 12.82
N VAL A 47 0.86 1.29 11.94
CA VAL A 47 0.45 1.37 10.55
C VAL A 47 -0.30 0.10 10.15
N THR A 48 -1.30 0.27 9.32
CA THR A 48 -1.97 -0.81 8.60
C THR A 48 -1.69 -0.69 7.11
N ARG A 49 -1.63 -1.83 6.45
CA ARG A 49 -1.61 -1.93 4.99
C ARG A 49 -2.63 -2.96 4.57
N ALA A 50 -3.53 -2.56 3.70
CA ALA A 50 -4.59 -3.39 3.15
C ALA A 50 -5.11 -2.74 1.86
N TYR A 51 -5.80 -3.50 1.03
CA TYR A 51 -6.46 -2.94 -0.16
C TYR A 51 -7.76 -2.22 0.20
N PHE A 52 -8.50 -2.71 1.21
CA PHE A 52 -9.79 -2.17 1.62
C PHE A 52 -9.75 -1.75 3.10
N LEU A 53 -9.22 -0.55 3.35
CA LEU A 53 -8.91 -0.06 4.70
C LEU A 53 -10.14 0.10 5.61
N ASP A 54 -11.28 0.55 5.07
CA ASP A 54 -12.49 0.85 5.86
C ASP A 54 -13.01 -0.37 6.63
N LYS A 55 -12.99 -1.54 5.99
CA LYS A 55 -13.39 -2.81 6.60
C LYS A 55 -12.53 -3.17 7.81
N HIS A 56 -11.23 -2.92 7.70
CA HIS A 56 -10.27 -3.24 8.74
C HIS A 56 -10.29 -2.22 9.88
N GLU A 57 -10.57 -0.95 9.61
CA GLU A 57 -10.67 0.09 10.63
C GLU A 57 -11.73 -0.24 11.67
N GLU A 58 -12.95 -0.57 11.23
CA GLU A 58 -14.05 -0.84 12.15
C GLU A 58 -13.77 -2.05 13.04
N ALA A 59 -13.25 -3.14 12.46
CA ALA A 59 -12.89 -4.34 13.22
C ALA A 59 -11.79 -4.03 14.27
N MET A 60 -10.76 -3.29 13.89
CA MET A 60 -9.71 -2.88 14.81
C MET A 60 -10.22 -1.96 15.92
N ARG A 61 -11.14 -1.05 15.60
CA ARG A 61 -11.78 -0.16 16.58
C ARG A 61 -12.50 -0.98 17.64
N GLN A 62 -13.32 -1.92 17.23
CA GLN A 62 -14.06 -2.80 18.15
C GLN A 62 -13.11 -3.62 19.03
N ILE A 63 -12.04 -4.17 18.48
CA ILE A 63 -11.03 -4.91 19.26
C ILE A 63 -10.37 -4.01 20.30
N VAL A 64 -9.96 -2.81 19.93
CA VAL A 64 -9.30 -1.86 20.84
C VAL A 64 -10.23 -1.46 21.98
N GLU A 65 -11.46 -1.06 21.66
CA GLU A 65 -12.43 -0.57 22.64
C GLU A 65 -12.91 -1.70 23.56
N ASN A 66 -13.34 -2.84 23.01
CA ASN A 66 -13.82 -3.98 23.79
C ASN A 66 -12.73 -4.59 24.69
N THR A 67 -11.49 -4.66 24.20
CA THR A 67 -10.37 -5.16 25.02
C THR A 67 -10.10 -4.24 26.20
N ALA A 68 -10.14 -2.93 26.00
CA ALA A 68 -9.95 -1.97 27.08
C ALA A 68 -11.10 -2.04 28.09
N GLU A 69 -12.35 -2.04 27.63
CA GLU A 69 -13.53 -2.12 28.46
C GLU A 69 -13.54 -3.40 29.32
N GLY A 70 -13.24 -4.55 28.72
CA GLY A 70 -13.17 -5.83 29.43
C GLY A 70 -12.12 -5.87 30.57
N LEU A 71 -11.15 -4.95 30.53
CA LEU A 71 -10.13 -4.76 31.58
C LEU A 71 -10.42 -3.55 32.49
N GLY A 72 -11.61 -2.96 32.41
CA GLY A 72 -12.00 -1.79 33.20
C GLY A 72 -11.31 -0.49 32.79
N MET A 73 -10.82 -0.41 31.55
CA MET A 73 -10.09 0.72 30.97
C MET A 73 -10.89 1.36 29.85
N LYS A 74 -10.39 2.47 29.32
CA LYS A 74 -10.92 3.09 28.09
C LYS A 74 -9.79 3.20 27.07
N ALA A 75 -10.12 2.94 25.81
CA ALA A 75 -9.22 3.20 24.68
C ALA A 75 -9.99 3.89 23.56
N VAL A 76 -9.25 4.61 22.73
CA VAL A 76 -9.78 5.29 21.54
C VAL A 76 -8.80 4.99 20.39
N LEU A 77 -9.31 4.42 19.33
CA LEU A 77 -8.57 4.30 18.06
C LEU A 77 -8.77 5.59 17.25
N LYS A 78 -7.66 6.25 16.93
CA LYS A 78 -7.60 7.29 15.91
C LYS A 78 -7.00 6.67 14.66
N TYR A 79 -7.80 6.56 13.63
CA TYR A 79 -7.37 6.00 12.36
C TYR A 79 -7.34 7.11 11.31
N ALA A 80 -6.30 7.16 10.50
CA ALA A 80 -6.17 8.13 9.43
C ALA A 80 -5.84 7.40 8.13
N HIS A 81 -6.67 7.58 7.13
CA HIS A 81 -6.42 7.14 5.76
C HIS A 81 -5.51 8.19 5.10
N VAL A 82 -4.19 7.99 5.20
CA VAL A 82 -3.23 8.98 4.70
C VAL A 82 -3.00 8.80 3.21
N VAL A 83 -2.77 7.56 2.77
CA VAL A 83 -2.57 7.20 1.37
C VAL A 83 -3.10 5.79 1.13
N HIS A 84 -3.90 5.64 0.10
CA HIS A 84 -4.47 4.35 -0.32
C HIS A 84 -3.44 3.51 -1.10
N PRO A 85 -3.59 2.17 -1.16
CA PRO A 85 -2.89 1.37 -2.15
C PRO A 85 -3.42 1.71 -3.55
N VAL A 86 -2.54 1.62 -4.54
CA VAL A 86 -2.98 1.71 -5.95
C VAL A 86 -3.55 0.37 -6.38
N ILE A 87 -4.75 0.40 -6.93
CA ILE A 87 -5.43 -0.77 -7.49
C ILE A 87 -5.77 -0.44 -8.95
N ASN A 88 -5.32 -1.27 -9.87
CA ASN A 88 -5.77 -1.24 -11.26
C ASN A 88 -7.01 -2.13 -11.35
N ASP A 89 -8.18 -1.53 -11.19
CA ASP A 89 -9.49 -2.19 -11.19
C ASP A 89 -10.29 -1.96 -12.48
N ASP A 90 -9.71 -1.21 -13.43
CA ASP A 90 -10.26 -1.01 -14.76
C ASP A 90 -9.52 -1.91 -15.76
N ASP A 91 -10.18 -3.00 -16.14
CA ASP A 91 -9.60 -4.00 -17.05
C ASP A 91 -9.38 -3.40 -18.46
N ASP A 92 -10.26 -2.52 -18.93
CA ASP A 92 -10.17 -1.91 -20.27
C ASP A 92 -8.94 -0.98 -20.33
N LEU A 93 -8.74 -0.12 -19.33
CA LEU A 93 -7.55 0.73 -19.27
C LEU A 93 -6.26 -0.08 -19.11
N THR A 94 -6.32 -1.15 -18.34
CA THR A 94 -5.18 -2.05 -18.15
C THR A 94 -4.82 -2.72 -19.47
N GLU A 95 -5.81 -3.17 -20.26
CA GLU A 95 -5.59 -3.77 -21.56
C GLU A 95 -5.00 -2.76 -22.57
N ILE A 96 -5.50 -1.53 -22.60
CA ILE A 96 -4.93 -0.45 -23.44
C ILE A 96 -3.46 -0.22 -23.08
N ALA A 97 -3.12 -0.14 -21.78
CA ALA A 97 -1.75 0.06 -21.34
C ALA A 97 -0.84 -1.11 -21.75
N GLN A 98 -1.28 -2.35 -21.60
CA GLN A 98 -0.54 -3.54 -22.03
C GLN A 98 -0.33 -3.55 -23.55
N LYS A 99 -1.35 -3.25 -24.35
CA LYS A 99 -1.25 -3.14 -25.81
C LYS A 99 -0.26 -2.04 -26.21
N ALA A 100 -0.24 -0.91 -25.50
CA ALA A 100 0.71 0.16 -25.77
C ALA A 100 2.17 -0.29 -25.51
N VAL A 101 2.41 -1.09 -24.46
CA VAL A 101 3.72 -1.68 -24.19
C VAL A 101 4.14 -2.60 -25.34
N VAL A 102 3.30 -3.54 -25.73
CA VAL A 102 3.59 -4.50 -26.81
C VAL A 102 3.83 -3.78 -28.14
N LYS A 103 3.06 -2.73 -28.43
CA LYS A 103 3.19 -1.94 -29.66
C LYS A 103 4.52 -1.19 -29.75
N LEU A 104 5.04 -0.69 -28.63
CA LEU A 104 6.28 0.11 -28.59
C LEU A 104 7.54 -0.73 -28.41
N PHE A 105 7.44 -1.85 -27.74
CA PHE A 105 8.59 -2.64 -27.31
C PHE A 105 8.49 -4.08 -27.81
N ASP A 106 7.81 -4.93 -27.05
CA ASP A 106 7.44 -6.31 -27.38
C ASP A 106 6.64 -6.93 -26.21
N GLU A 107 6.12 -8.12 -26.43
CA GLU A 107 5.36 -8.86 -25.41
C GLU A 107 6.25 -9.30 -24.23
N GLU A 108 7.53 -9.58 -24.48
CA GLU A 108 8.48 -10.01 -23.43
C GLU A 108 8.81 -8.89 -22.45
N THR A 109 8.51 -7.64 -22.80
CA THR A 109 8.67 -6.47 -21.92
C THR A 109 7.59 -6.42 -20.82
N LEU A 110 6.43 -7.08 -21.01
CA LEU A 110 5.39 -7.15 -20.00
C LEU A 110 5.80 -8.05 -18.85
N CYS A 111 5.80 -7.49 -17.64
CA CYS A 111 6.08 -8.21 -16.41
C CYS A 111 4.83 -8.26 -15.55
N HIS A 112 4.47 -9.45 -15.09
CA HIS A 112 3.48 -9.62 -14.04
C HIS A 112 4.13 -9.50 -12.67
N MET A 113 3.77 -8.45 -11.95
CA MET A 113 4.24 -8.26 -10.58
C MET A 113 3.25 -8.89 -9.59
N PRO A 114 3.74 -9.50 -8.49
CA PRO A 114 2.85 -9.89 -7.41
C PRO A 114 2.17 -8.67 -6.82
N ALA A 115 0.96 -8.87 -6.32
CA ALA A 115 0.20 -7.81 -5.66
C ALA A 115 1.00 -7.21 -4.48
N MET A 116 1.04 -5.89 -4.40
CA MET A 116 1.77 -5.14 -3.38
C MET A 116 0.85 -4.17 -2.66
N MET A 117 0.97 -4.09 -1.34
CA MET A 117 0.21 -3.15 -0.51
C MET A 117 1.01 -1.85 -0.25
N GLY A 118 1.84 -1.44 -1.20
CA GLY A 118 2.52 -0.15 -1.15
C GLY A 118 1.52 0.99 -1.32
N SER A 119 1.67 2.04 -0.51
CA SER A 119 0.87 3.26 -0.68
C SER A 119 1.50 4.15 -1.74
N GLU A 120 0.66 4.79 -2.54
CA GLU A 120 1.07 5.70 -3.61
C GLU A 120 0.03 6.82 -3.73
N ASP A 121 0.48 8.07 -3.83
CA ASP A 121 -0.44 9.21 -3.86
C ASP A 121 -1.30 9.27 -5.13
N PHE A 122 -0.87 8.64 -6.22
CA PHE A 122 -1.66 8.44 -7.42
C PHE A 122 -2.98 7.68 -7.13
N ALA A 123 -3.03 6.89 -6.06
CA ALA A 123 -4.25 6.21 -5.64
C ALA A 123 -5.41 7.17 -5.34
N ASN A 124 -5.10 8.41 -4.93
CA ASN A 124 -6.13 9.42 -4.72
C ASN A 124 -6.81 9.86 -6.03
N TYR A 125 -6.08 9.83 -7.14
CA TYR A 125 -6.67 10.07 -8.46
C TYR A 125 -7.47 8.85 -8.93
N ALA A 126 -6.93 7.65 -8.74
CA ALA A 126 -7.59 6.41 -9.11
C ALA A 126 -8.91 6.18 -8.34
N ALA A 127 -9.04 6.73 -7.13
CA ALA A 127 -10.28 6.69 -6.37
C ALA A 127 -11.41 7.58 -6.96
N GLU A 128 -11.06 8.60 -7.75
CA GLU A 128 -12.02 9.57 -8.30
C GLU A 128 -12.33 9.33 -9.79
N ILE A 129 -11.38 8.79 -10.53
CA ILE A 129 -11.50 8.57 -11.97
C ILE A 129 -10.87 7.24 -12.37
N PRO A 130 -11.35 6.58 -13.44
CA PRO A 130 -10.70 5.40 -14.01
C PRO A 130 -9.22 5.69 -14.30
N ALA A 131 -8.34 4.84 -13.80
CA ALA A 131 -6.91 5.06 -13.89
C ALA A 131 -6.14 3.74 -13.98
N VAL A 132 -4.93 3.79 -14.54
CA VAL A 132 -3.99 2.67 -14.57
C VAL A 132 -2.62 3.13 -14.11
N PHE A 133 -1.99 2.38 -13.24
CA PHE A 133 -0.66 2.64 -12.72
C PHE A 133 0.30 1.54 -13.18
N GLY A 134 1.40 1.92 -13.78
CA GLY A 134 2.41 1.00 -14.29
C GLY A 134 3.78 1.22 -13.67
N PHE A 135 4.52 0.15 -13.42
CA PHE A 135 5.91 0.22 -13.00
C PHE A 135 6.84 0.03 -14.20
N ILE A 136 7.91 0.80 -14.23
CA ILE A 136 9.01 0.61 -15.18
C ILE A 136 10.19 0.02 -14.41
N GLY A 137 10.60 -1.20 -14.80
CA GLY A 137 11.76 -1.85 -14.22
C GLY A 137 13.04 -1.07 -14.54
N CYS A 138 13.74 -0.62 -13.48
CA CYS A 138 14.95 0.19 -13.63
C CYS A 138 16.22 -0.47 -13.07
N ARG A 139 16.15 -1.75 -12.68
CA ARG A 139 17.32 -2.49 -12.18
C ARG A 139 18.29 -2.77 -13.32
N ASP A 140 19.56 -2.46 -13.11
CA ASP A 140 20.67 -2.70 -14.04
C ASP A 140 21.91 -3.13 -13.25
N GLU A 141 22.05 -4.43 -13.07
CA GLU A 141 23.13 -5.02 -12.27
C GLU A 141 24.51 -4.76 -12.88
N ALA A 142 24.60 -4.74 -14.21
CA ALA A 142 25.85 -4.51 -14.92
C ALA A 142 26.42 -3.10 -14.64
N ASN A 143 25.54 -2.14 -14.41
CA ASN A 143 25.90 -0.76 -14.09
C ASN A 143 25.75 -0.42 -12.60
N GLY A 144 25.55 -1.42 -11.73
CA GLY A 144 25.47 -1.24 -10.28
C GLY A 144 24.16 -0.63 -9.78
N MET A 145 23.12 -0.56 -10.60
CA MET A 145 21.79 -0.04 -10.24
C MET A 145 20.96 -1.15 -9.63
N ILE A 146 21.30 -1.53 -8.40
CA ILE A 146 20.73 -2.69 -7.69
C ILE A 146 19.88 -2.34 -6.48
N TYR A 147 19.90 -1.09 -6.08
CA TYR A 147 19.19 -0.64 -4.89
C TYR A 147 17.74 -0.30 -5.20
N ASN A 148 16.84 -0.67 -4.29
CA ASN A 148 15.42 -0.34 -4.43
C ASN A 148 15.17 1.16 -4.16
N ASN A 149 14.00 1.66 -4.59
CA ASN A 149 13.51 2.98 -4.22
C ASN A 149 13.56 3.16 -2.68
N HIS A 150 13.73 4.39 -2.21
CA HIS A 150 13.97 4.79 -0.82
C HIS A 150 15.36 4.42 -0.24
N HIS A 151 16.21 3.70 -0.96
CA HIS A 151 17.58 3.49 -0.53
C HIS A 151 18.45 4.71 -0.89
N GLU A 152 19.40 5.10 -0.01
CA GLU A 152 20.27 6.27 -0.23
C GLU A 152 21.12 6.22 -1.51
N LYS A 153 21.36 5.00 -2.03
CA LYS A 153 22.12 4.74 -3.26
C LYS A 153 21.21 4.41 -4.44
N PHE A 154 19.91 4.67 -4.33
CA PHE A 154 19.00 4.44 -5.42
C PHE A 154 19.36 5.33 -6.62
N THR A 155 19.38 4.73 -7.79
CA THR A 155 19.57 5.42 -9.07
C THR A 155 18.88 4.64 -10.18
N VAL A 156 18.57 5.32 -11.26
CA VAL A 156 17.90 4.74 -12.42
C VAL A 156 18.75 4.89 -13.68
N ASN A 157 18.59 3.97 -14.59
CA ASN A 157 19.18 4.12 -15.94
C ASN A 157 18.36 5.15 -16.72
N GLU A 158 18.95 6.32 -16.99
CA GLU A 158 18.27 7.44 -17.65
C GLU A 158 17.80 7.10 -19.07
N SER A 159 18.34 6.04 -19.70
CA SER A 159 17.86 5.55 -20.99
C SER A 159 16.43 5.04 -20.97
N LEU A 160 15.86 4.79 -19.77
CA LEU A 160 14.47 4.39 -19.58
C LEU A 160 13.49 5.58 -19.61
N LEU A 161 13.95 6.79 -19.34
CA LEU A 161 13.09 7.96 -19.28
C LEU A 161 12.34 8.21 -20.61
N PRO A 162 12.99 8.15 -21.78
CA PRO A 162 12.28 8.27 -23.06
C PRO A 162 11.26 7.14 -23.28
N LYS A 163 11.54 5.92 -22.78
CA LYS A 163 10.62 4.79 -22.90
C LYS A 163 9.35 5.00 -22.10
N GLY A 164 9.49 5.48 -20.85
CA GLY A 164 8.35 5.85 -20.03
C GLY A 164 7.50 6.95 -20.66
N THR A 165 8.15 7.99 -21.18
CA THR A 165 7.46 9.09 -21.89
C THR A 165 6.71 8.57 -23.13
N ALA A 166 7.35 7.72 -23.93
CA ALA A 166 6.73 7.13 -25.12
C ALA A 166 5.51 6.27 -24.76
N LEU A 167 5.60 5.48 -23.67
CA LEU A 167 4.50 4.64 -23.20
C LEU A 167 3.29 5.49 -22.78
N MET A 168 3.50 6.53 -21.99
CA MET A 168 2.42 7.43 -21.57
C MET A 168 1.76 8.12 -22.77
N ALA A 169 2.55 8.58 -23.74
CA ALA A 169 2.03 9.19 -24.95
C ALA A 169 1.25 8.20 -25.81
N GLN A 170 1.76 6.97 -25.98
CA GLN A 170 1.09 5.92 -26.75
C GLN A 170 -0.22 5.49 -26.10
N PHE A 171 -0.23 5.31 -24.78
CA PHE A 171 -1.46 5.03 -24.03
C PHE A 171 -2.54 6.11 -24.30
N ALA A 172 -2.17 7.38 -24.17
CA ALA A 172 -3.10 8.48 -24.42
C ALA A 172 -3.64 8.47 -25.87
N VAL A 173 -2.78 8.23 -26.85
CA VAL A 173 -3.18 8.13 -28.26
C VAL A 173 -4.14 6.97 -28.49
N ASP A 174 -3.83 5.79 -27.96
CA ASP A 174 -4.64 4.59 -28.14
C ASP A 174 -5.99 4.72 -27.42
N TYR A 175 -6.02 5.28 -26.21
CA TYR A 175 -7.27 5.57 -25.49
C TYR A 175 -8.16 6.55 -26.25
N LEU A 176 -7.62 7.66 -26.73
CA LEU A 176 -8.38 8.68 -27.47
C LEU A 176 -8.82 8.20 -28.85
N ALA A 177 -8.12 7.26 -29.48
CA ALA A 177 -8.50 6.69 -30.76
C ALA A 177 -9.60 5.60 -30.63
N GLY A 178 -9.97 5.21 -29.40
CA GLY A 178 -10.94 4.13 -29.16
C GLY A 178 -10.41 2.75 -29.54
N ASN A 179 -9.11 2.57 -29.59
CA ASN A 179 -8.44 1.29 -29.85
C ASN A 179 -8.23 0.54 -28.52
N ALA A 180 -9.32 0.22 -27.86
CA ALA A 180 -9.37 -0.70 -26.74
C ALA A 180 -9.54 -2.15 -27.20
#